data_015ee2e88bfd68a6986f2bbdccccb608
#
_entry.id   015ee2e88bfd68a6986f2bbdccccb608
#
_cell.length_a   1.000
_cell.length_b   1.000
_cell.length_c   1.000
_cell.angle_alpha   90.00
_cell.angle_beta   90.00
_cell.angle_gamma   90.00
#
_symmetry.space_group_name_H-M   'P 1'
#
loop_
_entity.id
_entity.type
_entity.pdbx_description
1 polymer ?
#
loop_
_entity_poly.entity_id
_entity_poly.type
_entity_poly.pdbx_seq_one_letter_code
_entity_poly.pdbx_strand_id
1 'polypeptide(L)'
;ETAGIMVGKMKKISFLFVFLYFITLLFVVACSETGELPVAPVPEIPSITIPSTENTRLVFTSDGGEDTLAFIATTGWSVAIKTADLAGDWLAVSPLTGNKGDNELIITLASNPSAEDREGEVIIQCGEVADTVIVRQNFNYLATLSKDGDVRTWQEHTKGWGINLVMMGDGFVEMDMGRGGKYEVMMQKAMDSYFSVEPMHSLREYFDVYSVTVVSVSDSIDGGTALGTTFTGGTSIKGDNEKCKQYATKVPLLGNSVRNTPMIVVMNSPRYAGTTYMHSLGYSIAFCPYVDNDDERFAQIIHHEAAVSYTHLRAH
;
A
#
# COMPACT_ATOMS: atom_id res chain seq x y z
N GLU A 1 84.01 -55.71 53.69
CA GLU A 1 82.73 -55.76 52.86
C GLU A 1 81.59 -56.33 53.70
N THR A 2 80.99 -55.59 54.57
CA THR A 2 79.67 -55.87 55.15
C THR A 2 79.36 -54.87 56.28
N ALA A 3 79.23 -53.60 55.94
CA ALA A 3 78.83 -52.58 56.92
C ALA A 3 77.94 -51.42 56.26
N GLY A 4 77.11 -51.79 55.38
CA GLY A 4 76.35 -50.76 54.60
C GLY A 4 74.84 -50.87 54.54
N ILE A 5 74.23 -51.86 55.21
CA ILE A 5 72.79 -52.16 54.96
C ILE A 5 71.87 -51.92 56.18
N MET A 6 72.36 -51.36 57.30
CA MET A 6 71.44 -51.21 58.47
C MET A 6 70.98 -49.78 58.83
N VAL A 7 71.42 -48.74 58.14
CA VAL A 7 71.02 -47.35 58.47
C VAL A 7 69.85 -46.82 57.63
N GLY A 8 69.43 -47.53 56.56
CA GLY A 8 68.40 -47.06 55.65
C GLY A 8 66.91 -47.37 56.06
N LYS A 9 66.72 -48.30 57.01
CA LYS A 9 65.36 -48.73 57.36
C LYS A 9 64.68 -47.95 58.52
N MET A 10 65.43 -47.26 59.36
CA MET A 10 64.82 -46.53 60.50
C MET A 10 64.35 -45.11 60.10
N LYS A 11 64.88 -44.47 59.08
CA LYS A 11 64.46 -43.17 58.64
C LYS A 11 63.13 -43.15 57.81
N LYS A 12 62.71 -44.29 57.25
CA LYS A 12 61.46 -44.40 56.48
C LYS A 12 60.25 -44.55 57.37
N ILE A 13 60.32 -45.06 58.57
CA ILE A 13 59.15 -45.23 59.46
C ILE A 13 58.78 -43.91 60.15
N SER A 14 59.82 -43.11 60.54
CA SER A 14 59.53 -41.79 61.15
C SER A 14 58.88 -40.78 60.16
N PHE A 15 59.19 -40.87 58.87
CA PHE A 15 58.65 -39.98 57.86
C PHE A 15 57.20 -40.37 57.52
N LEU A 16 56.84 -41.64 57.63
CA LEU A 16 55.48 -42.10 57.35
C LEU A 16 54.51 -41.70 58.45
N PHE A 17 54.94 -41.67 59.74
CA PHE A 17 54.04 -41.23 60.85
C PHE A 17 53.85 -39.71 60.86
N VAL A 18 54.81 -38.89 60.48
CA VAL A 18 54.74 -37.47 60.36
C VAL A 18 53.83 -37.07 59.16
N PHE A 19 53.93 -37.84 58.06
CA PHE A 19 53.10 -37.61 56.90
C PHE A 19 51.63 -38.01 57.13
N LEU A 20 51.37 -39.07 57.88
CA LEU A 20 50.06 -39.51 58.27
C LEU A 20 49.37 -38.51 59.24
N TYR A 21 50.15 -37.88 60.15
CA TYR A 21 49.66 -36.91 61.11
C TYR A 21 49.33 -35.55 60.40
N PHE A 22 50.05 -35.18 59.36
CA PHE A 22 49.81 -34.00 58.56
C PHE A 22 48.57 -34.21 57.66
N ILE A 23 48.33 -35.42 57.13
CA ILE A 23 47.15 -35.75 56.33
C ILE A 23 45.90 -35.77 57.20
N THR A 24 45.97 -36.24 58.44
CA THR A 24 44.81 -36.21 59.36
C THR A 24 44.50 -34.80 59.88
N LEU A 25 45.55 -33.94 60.03
CA LEU A 25 45.34 -32.56 60.43
C LEU A 25 44.75 -31.69 59.27
N LEU A 26 45.05 -32.01 58.02
CA LEU A 26 44.48 -31.36 56.85
C LEU A 26 43.00 -31.74 56.61
N PHE A 27 42.54 -32.90 57.09
CA PHE A 27 41.14 -33.32 56.98
C PHE A 27 40.22 -32.74 58.04
N VAL A 28 40.75 -32.21 59.15
CA VAL A 28 39.94 -31.62 60.25
C VAL A 28 39.71 -30.12 60.08
N VAL A 29 40.52 -29.42 59.22
CA VAL A 29 40.33 -27.99 58.94
C VAL A 29 39.45 -27.75 57.72
N ALA A 30 39.08 -28.79 56.95
CA ALA A 30 38.24 -28.67 55.75
C ALA A 30 36.73 -28.88 56.00
N CYS A 31 36.29 -28.87 57.24
CA CYS A 31 34.88 -29.10 57.56
C CYS A 31 34.21 -27.99 58.35
N SER A 32 34.41 -26.72 57.94
CA SER A 32 33.62 -25.59 58.46
C SER A 32 33.60 -24.36 57.53
N GLU A 33 33.52 -24.60 56.24
CA GLU A 33 32.96 -23.59 55.33
C GLU A 33 31.78 -24.25 54.66
N THR A 34 30.58 -23.89 55.09
CA THR A 34 29.34 -24.02 54.33
C THR A 34 29.45 -23.05 53.14
N GLY A 35 30.43 -23.33 52.26
CA GLY A 35 30.43 -22.70 50.93
C GLY A 35 29.23 -23.26 50.20
N GLU A 36 28.20 -22.48 50.02
CA GLU A 36 27.22 -22.72 48.98
C GLU A 36 27.99 -23.03 47.71
N LEU A 37 27.78 -24.23 47.18
CA LEU A 37 28.30 -24.55 45.85
C LEU A 37 27.80 -23.47 44.91
N PRO A 38 28.65 -22.87 44.06
CA PRO A 38 28.18 -21.90 43.10
C PRO A 38 27.10 -22.60 42.28
N VAL A 39 25.85 -22.13 42.47
CA VAL A 39 24.72 -22.56 41.64
C VAL A 39 25.11 -22.24 40.22
N ALA A 40 25.28 -23.25 39.39
CA ALA A 40 25.55 -23.03 37.97
C ALA A 40 24.46 -22.09 37.43
N PRO A 41 24.80 -21.04 36.72
CA PRO A 41 23.78 -20.13 36.18
C PRO A 41 22.78 -20.95 35.37
N VAL A 42 21.51 -20.86 35.73
CA VAL A 42 20.44 -21.47 34.96
C VAL A 42 20.51 -20.87 33.55
N PRO A 43 20.64 -21.69 32.50
CA PRO A 43 20.74 -21.17 31.15
C PRO A 43 19.49 -20.30 30.87
N GLU A 44 19.71 -19.03 30.54
CA GLU A 44 18.62 -18.12 30.16
C GLU A 44 17.98 -18.65 28.86
N ILE A 45 16.68 -18.86 28.87
CA ILE A 45 15.93 -19.28 27.67
C ILE A 45 15.77 -18.05 26.77
N PRO A 46 16.28 -18.11 25.51
CA PRO A 46 16.10 -16.99 24.58
C PRO A 46 14.62 -16.68 24.36
N SER A 47 14.24 -15.44 24.48
CA SER A 47 12.89 -14.96 24.13
C SER A 47 12.92 -13.49 23.70
N ILE A 48 11.93 -13.12 22.88
CA ILE A 48 11.66 -11.76 22.45
C ILE A 48 10.23 -11.45 22.88
N THR A 49 10.00 -10.24 23.40
CA THR A 49 8.67 -9.76 23.74
C THR A 49 8.49 -8.35 23.17
N ILE A 50 7.57 -8.20 22.22
CA ILE A 50 7.13 -6.91 21.70
C ILE A 50 5.86 -6.54 22.48
N PRO A 51 5.83 -5.43 23.26
CA PRO A 51 4.76 -5.13 24.22
C PRO A 51 3.37 -4.93 23.61
N SER A 52 3.28 -4.64 22.31
CA SER A 52 2.01 -4.45 21.61
C SER A 52 1.98 -5.23 20.30
N THR A 53 0.87 -5.92 20.04
CA THR A 53 0.65 -6.60 18.75
C THR A 53 0.52 -5.61 17.58
N GLU A 54 0.16 -4.35 17.86
CA GLU A 54 0.13 -3.29 16.86
C GLU A 54 1.55 -2.95 16.35
N ASN A 55 2.58 -3.15 17.19
CA ASN A 55 3.97 -2.92 16.83
C ASN A 55 4.57 -4.00 15.92
N THR A 56 3.84 -5.10 15.65
CA THR A 56 4.29 -6.11 14.69
C THR A 56 4.01 -5.74 13.22
N ARG A 57 3.26 -4.65 13.00
CA ARG A 57 3.00 -4.09 11.68
C ARG A 57 3.03 -2.57 11.72
N LEU A 58 4.08 -1.98 11.17
CA LEU A 58 4.27 -0.54 11.06
C LEU A 58 3.87 -0.06 9.66
N VAL A 59 3.14 1.06 9.59
CA VAL A 59 2.69 1.64 8.32
C VAL A 59 3.16 3.08 8.24
N PHE A 60 3.94 3.37 7.20
CA PHE A 60 4.47 4.70 6.91
C PHE A 60 3.79 5.31 5.68
N THR A 61 3.73 6.64 5.64
CA THR A 61 3.36 7.38 4.44
C THR A 61 4.44 7.27 3.36
N SER A 62 4.13 7.72 2.14
CA SER A 62 5.11 7.77 1.05
C SER A 62 6.34 8.63 1.35
N ASP A 63 6.21 9.62 2.25
CA ASP A 63 7.32 10.52 2.58
C ASP A 63 8.44 9.84 3.36
N GLY A 64 8.16 8.67 3.95
CA GLY A 64 9.07 7.98 4.84
C GLY A 64 9.08 8.56 6.24
N GLY A 65 10.23 8.50 6.90
CA GLY A 65 10.41 9.01 8.26
C GLY A 65 11.01 7.99 9.20
N GLU A 66 10.87 8.24 10.49
CA GLU A 66 11.41 7.38 11.55
C GLU A 66 10.32 6.97 12.52
N ASP A 67 10.43 5.75 13.05
CA ASP A 67 9.62 5.24 14.15
C ASP A 67 10.47 4.40 15.08
N THR A 68 10.05 4.24 16.32
CA THR A 68 10.78 3.50 17.35
C THR A 68 10.01 2.26 17.76
N LEU A 69 10.65 1.10 17.63
CA LEU A 69 10.14 -0.18 18.10
C LEU A 69 10.80 -0.56 19.42
N ALA A 70 10.03 -0.59 20.51
CA ALA A 70 10.47 -1.09 21.80
C ALA A 70 10.23 -2.59 21.91
N PHE A 71 11.20 -3.34 22.46
CA PHE A 71 11.07 -4.77 22.72
C PHE A 71 11.98 -5.21 23.90
N ILE A 72 11.71 -6.38 24.44
CA ILE A 72 12.51 -7.00 25.50
C ILE A 72 13.17 -8.26 24.96
N ALA A 73 14.48 -8.42 25.17
CA ALA A 73 15.24 -9.61 24.84
C ALA A 73 15.87 -10.23 26.08
N THR A 74 15.81 -11.54 26.25
CA THR A 74 16.40 -12.23 27.42
C THR A 74 17.87 -12.53 27.28
N THR A 75 18.42 -12.52 26.05
CA THR A 75 19.84 -12.68 25.75
C THR A 75 20.30 -11.61 24.75
N GLY A 76 21.55 -11.66 24.29
CA GLY A 76 22.02 -10.82 23.17
C GLY A 76 21.19 -11.07 21.90
N TRP A 77 20.96 -10.02 21.13
CA TRP A 77 20.12 -10.06 19.94
C TRP A 77 20.78 -9.40 18.73
N SER A 78 20.26 -9.71 17.56
CA SER A 78 20.62 -9.10 16.27
C SER A 78 19.41 -8.86 15.41
N VAL A 79 19.54 -7.95 14.42
CA VAL A 79 18.49 -7.64 13.45
C VAL A 79 18.95 -7.91 12.04
N ALA A 80 18.07 -8.53 11.26
CA ALA A 80 18.20 -8.65 9.82
C ALA A 80 17.01 -7.93 9.13
N ILE A 81 17.29 -7.30 8.00
CA ILE A 81 16.29 -6.66 7.15
C ILE A 81 16.11 -7.53 5.90
N LYS A 82 14.83 -7.72 5.50
CA LYS A 82 14.49 -8.43 4.28
C LYS A 82 13.47 -7.63 3.50
N THR A 83 13.80 -7.27 2.26
CA THR A 83 12.94 -6.55 1.34
C THR A 83 12.78 -7.35 0.05
N ALA A 84 11.62 -7.22 -0.61
CA ALA A 84 11.37 -7.88 -1.90
C ALA A 84 12.23 -7.29 -3.02
N ASP A 85 12.56 -6.00 -2.93
CA ASP A 85 13.36 -5.30 -3.91
C ASP A 85 14.86 -5.45 -3.62
N LEU A 86 15.62 -5.82 -4.66
CA LEU A 86 17.08 -5.88 -4.63
C LEU A 86 17.75 -4.50 -4.36
N ALA A 87 17.00 -3.42 -4.47
CA ALA A 87 17.41 -2.04 -4.17
C ALA A 87 17.06 -1.63 -2.71
N GLY A 88 17.32 -2.51 -1.75
CA GLY A 88 16.86 -2.46 -0.36
C GLY A 88 17.31 -1.30 0.53
N ASP A 89 17.85 -0.21 -0.02
CA ASP A 89 18.34 0.93 0.75
C ASP A 89 17.25 1.85 1.33
N TRP A 90 15.98 1.52 1.12
CA TRP A 90 14.88 2.35 1.57
C TRP A 90 14.45 2.11 3.03
N LEU A 91 14.83 0.97 3.60
CA LEU A 91 14.51 0.56 4.97
C LEU A 91 15.83 0.35 5.72
N ALA A 92 16.06 1.11 6.75
CA ALA A 92 17.21 1.00 7.64
C ALA A 92 16.75 0.82 9.09
N VAL A 93 17.57 0.13 9.88
CA VAL A 93 17.30 -0.10 11.30
C VAL A 93 18.58 0.12 12.10
N SER A 94 18.47 0.72 13.26
CA SER A 94 19.61 0.96 14.18
C SER A 94 19.13 0.86 15.64
N PRO A 95 19.94 0.23 16.51
CA PRO A 95 21.14 -0.55 16.24
C PRO A 95 20.84 -1.93 15.63
N LEU A 96 21.85 -2.57 15.00
CA LEU A 96 21.68 -3.93 14.41
C LEU A 96 21.91 -5.07 15.42
N THR A 97 22.48 -4.77 16.58
CA THR A 97 22.73 -5.77 17.65
C THR A 97 22.63 -5.08 19.02
N GLY A 98 22.33 -5.86 20.05
CA GLY A 98 22.29 -5.34 21.40
C GLY A 98 22.36 -6.44 22.47
N ASN A 99 22.21 -6.03 23.71
CA ASN A 99 22.26 -6.89 24.88
C ASN A 99 20.86 -7.23 25.39
N LYS A 100 20.80 -8.16 26.35
CA LYS A 100 19.55 -8.48 27.05
C LYS A 100 18.99 -7.26 27.80
N GLY A 101 17.69 -7.25 28.00
CA GLY A 101 16.93 -6.22 28.69
C GLY A 101 15.95 -5.50 27.77
N ASP A 102 15.56 -4.31 28.19
CA ASP A 102 14.72 -3.39 27.40
C ASP A 102 15.56 -2.79 26.29
N ASN A 103 15.03 -2.81 25.07
CA ASN A 103 15.72 -2.36 23.87
C ASN A 103 14.78 -1.51 23.00
N GLU A 104 15.38 -0.67 22.18
CA GLU A 104 14.69 0.16 21.18
C GLU A 104 15.42 0.05 19.84
N LEU A 105 14.65 -0.11 18.77
CA LEU A 105 15.12 -0.02 17.39
C LEU A 105 14.52 1.24 16.75
N ILE A 106 15.37 2.05 16.16
CA ILE A 106 14.95 3.14 15.26
C ILE A 106 14.82 2.54 13.87
N ILE A 107 13.63 2.61 13.31
CA ILE A 107 13.30 2.15 11.96
C ILE A 107 13.16 3.39 11.09
N THR A 108 14.04 3.53 10.09
CA THR A 108 14.11 4.71 9.22
C THR A 108 13.76 4.32 7.78
N LEU A 109 12.85 5.05 7.16
CA LEU A 109 12.45 4.85 5.77
C LEU A 109 12.78 6.07 4.92
N ALA A 110 13.42 5.82 3.77
CA ALA A 110 13.50 6.81 2.71
C ALA A 110 12.14 6.99 2.03
N SER A 111 11.92 8.13 1.36
CA SER A 111 10.68 8.39 0.61
C SER A 111 10.44 7.30 -0.46
N ASN A 112 9.16 6.97 -0.67
CA ASN A 112 8.71 6.08 -1.74
C ASN A 112 8.30 6.91 -2.96
N PRO A 113 9.10 6.97 -4.03
CA PRO A 113 8.73 7.70 -5.24
C PRO A 113 7.79 6.90 -6.16
N SER A 114 7.49 5.64 -5.82
CA SER A 114 6.73 4.72 -6.67
C SER A 114 5.22 4.93 -6.54
N ALA A 115 4.49 4.59 -7.60
CA ALA A 115 3.04 4.46 -7.61
C ALA A 115 2.53 3.18 -6.89
N GLU A 116 3.44 2.35 -6.35
CA GLU A 116 3.11 1.11 -5.65
C GLU A 116 3.56 1.14 -4.19
N ASP A 117 2.77 0.48 -3.32
CA ASP A 117 3.19 0.21 -1.96
C ASP A 117 4.42 -0.69 -1.95
N ARG A 118 5.24 -0.58 -0.90
CA ARG A 118 6.33 -1.51 -0.67
C ARG A 118 6.32 -2.04 0.75
N GLU A 119 6.86 -3.25 0.92
CA GLU A 119 6.88 -3.93 2.20
C GLU A 119 8.24 -4.55 2.46
N GLY A 120 8.67 -4.56 3.72
CA GLY A 120 9.89 -5.18 4.20
C GLY A 120 9.66 -5.83 5.56
N GLU A 121 10.56 -6.73 5.91
CA GLU A 121 10.57 -7.45 7.18
C GLU A 121 11.78 -7.00 8.00
N VAL A 122 11.55 -6.64 9.26
CA VAL A 122 12.57 -6.45 10.29
C VAL A 122 12.53 -7.67 11.19
N ILE A 123 13.56 -8.52 11.10
CA ILE A 123 13.66 -9.79 11.82
C ILE A 123 14.59 -9.60 13.01
N ILE A 124 14.05 -9.64 14.22
CA ILE A 124 14.80 -9.58 15.47
C ILE A 124 15.10 -11.02 15.90
N GLN A 125 16.36 -11.36 16.09
CA GLN A 125 16.78 -12.69 16.50
C GLN A 125 17.47 -12.65 17.87
N CYS A 126 17.03 -13.53 18.77
CA CYS A 126 17.58 -13.72 20.11
C CYS A 126 17.86 -15.22 20.32
N GLY A 127 19.12 -15.63 20.19
CA GLY A 127 19.49 -17.05 20.15
C GLY A 127 18.83 -17.76 18.96
N GLU A 128 18.03 -18.80 19.23
CA GLU A 128 17.29 -19.55 18.20
C GLU A 128 15.85 -19.02 17.98
N VAL A 129 15.42 -18.02 18.75
CA VAL A 129 14.10 -17.41 18.64
C VAL A 129 14.19 -16.18 17.75
N ALA A 130 13.26 -16.05 16.81
CA ALA A 130 13.13 -14.87 15.98
C ALA A 130 11.71 -14.33 16.01
N ASP A 131 11.56 -13.01 15.98
CA ASP A 131 10.30 -12.32 15.81
C ASP A 131 10.39 -11.37 14.61
N THR A 132 9.28 -11.16 13.90
CA THR A 132 9.27 -10.41 12.66
C THR A 132 8.28 -9.25 12.74
N VAL A 133 8.75 -8.06 12.42
CA VAL A 133 7.95 -6.85 12.28
C VAL A 133 7.82 -6.53 10.79
N ILE A 134 6.58 -6.44 10.32
CA ILE A 134 6.28 -6.05 8.95
C ILE A 134 6.27 -4.53 8.88
N VAL A 135 7.05 -3.98 7.95
CA VAL A 135 7.13 -2.54 7.67
C VAL A 135 6.56 -2.30 6.29
N ARG A 136 5.40 -1.63 6.23
CA ARG A 136 4.75 -1.24 4.99
C ARG A 136 4.88 0.25 4.76
N GLN A 137 5.18 0.65 3.54
CA GLN A 137 5.16 2.04 3.12
C GLN A 137 4.20 2.25 1.96
N ASN A 138 3.32 3.24 2.12
CA ASN A 138 2.31 3.57 1.12
C ASN A 138 2.95 4.11 -0.16
N PHE A 139 2.24 3.97 -1.28
CA PHE A 139 2.62 4.53 -2.56
C PHE A 139 2.61 6.06 -2.55
N ASN A 140 3.32 6.66 -3.48
CA ASN A 140 3.28 8.10 -3.72
C ASN A 140 2.09 8.43 -4.62
N TYR A 141 1.10 9.15 -4.07
CA TYR A 141 -0.08 9.57 -4.82
C TYR A 141 0.28 10.37 -6.09
N LEU A 142 1.26 11.26 -6.01
CA LEU A 142 1.67 12.07 -7.16
C LEU A 142 2.25 11.23 -8.31
N ALA A 143 2.84 10.09 -7.99
CA ALA A 143 3.32 9.15 -9.00
C ALA A 143 2.20 8.40 -9.73
N THR A 144 0.96 8.46 -9.22
CA THR A 144 -0.21 7.83 -9.83
C THR A 144 -1.03 8.77 -10.71
N LEU A 145 -0.66 10.06 -10.79
CA LEU A 145 -1.43 11.05 -11.53
C LEU A 145 -1.47 10.71 -13.03
N SER A 146 -2.67 10.54 -13.55
CA SER A 146 -2.90 10.42 -14.99
C SER A 146 -2.70 11.79 -15.66
N LYS A 147 -2.14 11.77 -16.86
CA LYS A 147 -1.88 12.98 -17.64
C LYS A 147 -3.06 13.30 -18.55
N ASP A 148 -3.16 14.59 -18.93
CA ASP A 148 -4.17 15.02 -19.88
C ASP A 148 -4.11 14.23 -21.18
N GLY A 149 -5.23 13.62 -21.53
CA GLY A 149 -5.38 12.77 -22.70
C GLY A 149 -5.02 11.28 -22.51
N ASP A 150 -4.61 10.85 -21.32
CA ASP A 150 -4.42 9.43 -21.02
C ASP A 150 -5.73 8.69 -21.16
N VAL A 151 -5.65 7.48 -21.74
CA VAL A 151 -6.80 6.61 -21.98
C VAL A 151 -6.72 5.40 -21.06
N ARG A 152 -7.82 5.13 -20.35
CA ARG A 152 -7.99 3.93 -19.54
C ARG A 152 -9.12 3.07 -20.09
N THR A 153 -8.87 1.77 -20.29
CA THR A 153 -9.90 0.77 -20.57
C THR A 153 -10.48 0.27 -19.24
N TRP A 154 -11.79 0.39 -19.09
CA TRP A 154 -12.53 -0.09 -17.91
C TRP A 154 -13.14 -1.47 -18.15
N GLN A 155 -13.56 -1.73 -19.41
CA GLN A 155 -14.18 -2.96 -19.82
C GLN A 155 -13.94 -3.18 -21.31
N GLU A 156 -13.69 -4.44 -21.68
CA GLU A 156 -13.72 -4.90 -23.06
C GLU A 156 -14.97 -5.75 -23.28
N HIS A 157 -15.55 -5.68 -24.47
CA HIS A 157 -16.71 -6.50 -24.81
C HIS A 157 -16.37 -7.99 -24.80
N THR A 158 -17.35 -8.82 -24.41
CA THR A 158 -17.24 -10.27 -24.48
C THR A 158 -18.22 -10.87 -25.50
N LYS A 159 -19.12 -10.03 -26.01
CA LYS A 159 -20.12 -10.39 -27.03
C LYS A 159 -20.19 -9.36 -28.16
N GLY A 160 -20.44 -9.82 -29.37
CA GLY A 160 -20.63 -8.97 -30.53
C GLY A 160 -19.35 -8.37 -31.10
N TRP A 161 -19.43 -7.12 -31.59
CA TRP A 161 -18.37 -6.40 -32.29
C TRP A 161 -17.77 -5.25 -31.48
N GLY A 162 -18.23 -5.09 -30.24
CA GLY A 162 -17.89 -3.96 -29.39
C GLY A 162 -18.69 -2.68 -29.72
N ILE A 163 -19.33 -2.12 -28.71
CA ILE A 163 -19.99 -0.81 -28.75
C ILE A 163 -19.15 0.12 -27.88
N ASN A 164 -18.53 1.12 -28.48
CA ASN A 164 -17.67 2.01 -27.74
C ASN A 164 -18.49 2.98 -26.87
N LEU A 165 -18.18 3.07 -25.60
CA LEU A 165 -18.63 4.11 -24.68
C LEU A 165 -17.42 4.87 -24.18
N VAL A 166 -17.40 6.19 -24.39
CA VAL A 166 -16.30 7.04 -23.90
C VAL A 166 -16.79 7.95 -22.80
N MET A 167 -16.11 7.88 -21.65
CA MET A 167 -16.33 8.74 -20.51
C MET A 167 -15.20 9.76 -20.40
N MET A 168 -15.50 10.97 -19.97
CA MET A 168 -14.55 12.02 -19.69
C MET A 168 -15.07 12.92 -18.59
N GLY A 169 -14.20 13.69 -17.96
CA GLY A 169 -14.58 14.62 -16.90
C GLY A 169 -14.36 16.06 -17.32
N ASP A 170 -15.11 17.01 -16.75
CA ASP A 170 -14.82 18.42 -16.87
C ASP A 170 -14.89 19.11 -15.51
N GLY A 171 -13.97 20.06 -15.25
CA GLY A 171 -13.79 20.68 -13.93
C GLY A 171 -13.04 19.83 -12.93
N PHE A 172 -12.30 18.80 -13.36
CA PHE A 172 -11.37 18.07 -12.52
C PHE A 172 -9.96 18.62 -12.74
N VAL A 173 -9.26 18.91 -11.65
CA VAL A 173 -7.89 19.43 -11.67
C VAL A 173 -6.86 18.30 -11.54
N GLU A 174 -5.58 18.63 -11.76
CA GLU A 174 -4.48 17.66 -11.74
C GLU A 174 -4.50 16.75 -10.49
N MET A 175 -4.72 17.33 -9.31
CA MET A 175 -4.76 16.59 -8.06
C MET A 175 -5.92 15.61 -7.91
N ASP A 176 -6.95 15.70 -8.75
CA ASP A 176 -8.07 14.75 -8.79
C ASP A 176 -7.74 13.47 -9.57
N MET A 177 -6.61 13.44 -10.33
CA MET A 177 -6.30 12.43 -11.34
C MET A 177 -5.52 11.22 -10.84
N GLY A 178 -5.23 11.14 -9.54
CA GLY A 178 -4.47 10.03 -8.95
C GLY A 178 -5.31 8.77 -8.75
N ARG A 179 -4.64 7.67 -8.40
CA ARG A 179 -5.27 6.39 -8.05
C ARG A 179 -6.26 6.58 -6.88
N GLY A 180 -7.50 6.18 -7.07
CA GLY A 180 -8.57 6.38 -6.09
C GLY A 180 -8.96 7.85 -5.90
N GLY A 181 -8.47 8.76 -6.73
CA GLY A 181 -8.80 10.17 -6.73
C GLY A 181 -10.22 10.44 -7.21
N LYS A 182 -10.67 11.70 -7.06
CA LYS A 182 -12.06 12.08 -7.36
C LYS A 182 -12.45 11.73 -8.79
N TYR A 183 -11.58 11.96 -9.78
CA TYR A 183 -11.83 11.64 -11.18
C TYR A 183 -12.10 10.13 -11.38
N GLU A 184 -11.21 9.27 -10.89
CA GLU A 184 -11.36 7.81 -11.04
C GLU A 184 -12.67 7.31 -10.39
N VAL A 185 -12.97 7.76 -9.18
CA VAL A 185 -14.21 7.42 -8.46
C VAL A 185 -15.44 7.85 -9.24
N MET A 186 -15.44 9.06 -9.84
CA MET A 186 -16.58 9.55 -10.62
C MET A 186 -16.76 8.79 -11.93
N MET A 187 -15.69 8.42 -12.63
CA MET A 187 -15.77 7.59 -13.82
C MET A 187 -16.35 6.20 -13.51
N GLN A 188 -15.91 5.58 -12.39
CA GLN A 188 -16.48 4.30 -11.94
C GLN A 188 -17.98 4.43 -11.65
N LYS A 189 -18.39 5.45 -10.89
CA LYS A 189 -19.81 5.69 -10.58
C LYS A 189 -20.64 5.95 -11.83
N ALA A 190 -20.12 6.69 -12.81
CA ALA A 190 -20.82 6.94 -14.07
C ALA A 190 -21.03 5.63 -14.86
N MET A 191 -20.00 4.79 -14.94
CA MET A 191 -20.11 3.48 -15.59
C MET A 191 -21.13 2.59 -14.89
N ASP A 192 -21.03 2.46 -13.57
CA ASP A 192 -21.94 1.61 -12.80
C ASP A 192 -23.40 2.08 -12.90
N SER A 193 -23.61 3.39 -12.84
CA SER A 193 -24.94 3.99 -13.06
C SER A 193 -25.47 3.70 -14.47
N TYR A 194 -24.65 3.87 -15.51
CA TYR A 194 -25.06 3.63 -16.89
C TYR A 194 -25.56 2.20 -17.11
N PHE A 195 -24.89 1.21 -16.50
CA PHE A 195 -25.24 -0.21 -16.63
C PHE A 195 -26.18 -0.73 -15.52
N SER A 196 -26.71 0.13 -14.65
CA SER A 196 -27.60 -0.31 -13.56
C SER A 196 -29.06 -0.50 -14.00
N VAL A 197 -29.45 -0.01 -15.18
CA VAL A 197 -30.84 -0.05 -15.68
C VAL A 197 -30.94 -0.72 -17.04
N GLU A 198 -32.10 -1.32 -17.32
CA GLU A 198 -32.42 -1.88 -18.62
C GLU A 198 -32.64 -0.78 -19.70
N PRO A 199 -32.24 -1.00 -20.95
CA PRO A 199 -31.64 -2.22 -21.49
C PRO A 199 -30.13 -2.29 -21.32
N MET A 200 -29.48 -1.26 -20.76
CA MET A 200 -28.02 -1.18 -20.64
C MET A 200 -27.45 -2.32 -19.79
N HIS A 201 -28.15 -2.71 -18.71
CA HIS A 201 -27.76 -3.83 -17.87
C HIS A 201 -27.58 -5.13 -18.68
N SER A 202 -28.59 -5.53 -19.44
CA SER A 202 -28.55 -6.73 -20.28
C SER A 202 -27.58 -6.63 -21.47
N LEU A 203 -27.23 -5.42 -21.88
CA LEU A 203 -26.34 -5.16 -23.01
C LEU A 203 -24.88 -4.94 -22.60
N ARG A 204 -24.55 -4.94 -21.30
CA ARG A 204 -23.23 -4.59 -20.78
C ARG A 204 -22.10 -5.35 -21.46
N GLU A 205 -22.25 -6.65 -21.72
CA GLU A 205 -21.23 -7.50 -22.32
C GLU A 205 -20.89 -7.14 -23.79
N TYR A 206 -21.65 -6.26 -24.41
CA TYR A 206 -21.40 -5.79 -25.77
C TYR A 206 -20.61 -4.47 -25.82
N PHE A 207 -20.27 -3.88 -24.68
CA PHE A 207 -19.61 -2.59 -24.62
C PHE A 207 -18.11 -2.70 -24.35
N ASP A 208 -17.35 -1.87 -25.09
CA ASP A 208 -16.01 -1.43 -24.73
C ASP A 208 -16.13 -0.08 -24.02
N VAL A 209 -15.64 0.00 -22.81
CA VAL A 209 -15.76 1.21 -21.98
C VAL A 209 -14.40 1.82 -21.72
N TYR A 210 -14.27 3.07 -22.11
CA TYR A 210 -13.05 3.86 -21.95
C TYR A 210 -13.31 5.12 -21.15
N SER A 211 -12.29 5.58 -20.42
CA SER A 211 -12.24 6.97 -19.99
C SER A 211 -11.03 7.67 -20.61
N VAL A 212 -11.19 8.95 -20.91
CA VAL A 212 -10.11 9.83 -21.36
C VAL A 212 -9.92 10.91 -20.31
N THR A 213 -8.72 10.98 -19.74
CA THR A 213 -8.37 11.99 -18.75
C THR A 213 -8.42 13.38 -19.38
N VAL A 214 -9.17 14.28 -18.77
CA VAL A 214 -9.28 15.69 -19.17
C VAL A 214 -8.96 16.55 -17.97
N VAL A 215 -7.79 17.19 -17.99
CA VAL A 215 -7.30 18.01 -16.87
C VAL A 215 -7.74 19.46 -17.08
N SER A 216 -8.57 19.97 -16.17
CA SER A 216 -8.98 21.36 -16.16
C SER A 216 -8.02 22.22 -15.32
N VAL A 217 -7.81 23.46 -15.73
CA VAL A 217 -7.01 24.43 -14.96
C VAL A 217 -7.77 24.88 -13.70
N SER A 218 -9.12 24.82 -13.74
CA SER A 218 -10.01 25.21 -12.65
C SER A 218 -11.12 24.19 -12.48
N ASP A 219 -11.56 24.03 -11.25
CA ASP A 219 -12.74 23.24 -10.87
C ASP A 219 -14.07 24.00 -11.00
N SER A 220 -14.00 25.30 -11.32
CA SER A 220 -15.19 26.14 -11.52
C SER A 220 -15.77 25.93 -12.91
N ILE A 221 -16.96 25.32 -12.98
CA ILE A 221 -17.64 25.02 -14.26
C ILE A 221 -17.94 26.28 -15.09
N ASP A 222 -18.12 27.43 -14.47
CA ASP A 222 -18.33 28.70 -15.18
C ASP A 222 -17.03 29.49 -15.39
N GLY A 223 -15.87 28.92 -15.04
CA GLY A 223 -14.57 29.58 -14.98
C GLY A 223 -13.56 29.19 -16.07
N GLY A 224 -13.96 28.49 -17.13
CA GLY A 224 -13.03 28.12 -18.20
C GLY A 224 -12.39 26.74 -18.03
N THR A 225 -13.21 25.75 -17.77
CA THR A 225 -12.85 24.34 -17.73
C THR A 225 -12.33 23.83 -19.09
N ALA A 226 -11.68 22.68 -19.10
CA ALA A 226 -11.05 22.12 -20.30
C ALA A 226 -12.04 21.88 -21.45
N LEU A 227 -13.24 21.35 -21.16
CA LEU A 227 -14.31 21.12 -22.14
C LEU A 227 -15.27 22.31 -22.26
N GLY A 228 -15.04 23.40 -21.53
CA GLY A 228 -15.78 24.64 -21.62
C GLY A 228 -17.24 24.50 -21.19
N THR A 229 -17.55 23.64 -20.23
CA THR A 229 -18.93 23.44 -19.78
C THR A 229 -19.43 24.64 -18.99
N THR A 230 -20.68 25.02 -19.26
CA THR A 230 -21.38 26.11 -18.57
C THR A 230 -22.84 25.80 -18.41
N PHE A 231 -23.48 26.36 -17.36
CA PHE A 231 -24.92 26.31 -17.17
C PHE A 231 -25.59 27.51 -17.84
N THR A 232 -26.47 27.27 -18.79
CA THR A 232 -27.11 28.32 -19.60
C THR A 232 -28.51 28.76 -19.12
N GLY A 233 -28.99 28.08 -18.06
CA GLY A 233 -30.31 28.38 -17.43
C GLY A 233 -31.09 27.10 -17.14
N GLY A 234 -31.85 27.07 -16.06
CA GLY A 234 -32.56 25.85 -15.62
C GLY A 234 -31.62 24.67 -15.46
N THR A 235 -31.91 23.56 -16.15
CA THR A 235 -31.10 22.35 -16.21
C THR A 235 -30.19 22.27 -17.45
N SER A 236 -30.22 23.31 -18.33
CA SER A 236 -29.49 23.29 -19.58
C SER A 236 -28.00 23.52 -19.38
N ILE A 237 -27.19 22.71 -20.07
CA ILE A 237 -25.72 22.76 -20.08
C ILE A 237 -25.23 22.94 -21.50
N LYS A 238 -24.22 23.76 -21.70
CA LYS A 238 -23.48 23.91 -22.94
C LYS A 238 -22.02 23.51 -22.69
N GLY A 239 -21.43 22.78 -23.61
CA GLY A 239 -20.01 22.45 -23.65
C GLY A 239 -19.45 22.58 -25.06
N ASP A 240 -18.15 22.43 -25.20
CA ASP A 240 -17.45 22.44 -26.50
C ASP A 240 -17.44 21.02 -27.09
N ASN A 241 -18.41 20.75 -27.97
CA ASN A 241 -18.59 19.44 -28.60
C ASN A 241 -17.37 19.02 -29.44
N GLU A 242 -16.64 19.98 -30.04
CA GLU A 242 -15.44 19.66 -30.82
C GLU A 242 -14.29 19.21 -29.92
N LYS A 243 -14.10 19.86 -28.77
CA LYS A 243 -13.14 19.38 -27.77
C LYS A 243 -13.49 18.00 -27.24
N CYS A 244 -14.76 17.72 -26.92
CA CYS A 244 -15.20 16.40 -26.51
C CYS A 244 -14.84 15.32 -27.55
N LYS A 245 -15.06 15.61 -28.84
CA LYS A 245 -14.65 14.72 -29.94
C LYS A 245 -13.14 14.53 -30.01
N GLN A 246 -12.36 15.62 -29.88
CA GLN A 246 -10.90 15.55 -29.90
C GLN A 246 -10.37 14.65 -28.78
N TYR A 247 -10.93 14.76 -27.59
CA TYR A 247 -10.55 13.83 -26.49
C TYR A 247 -11.00 12.38 -26.78
N ALA A 248 -12.22 12.17 -27.24
CA ALA A 248 -12.70 10.83 -27.56
C ALA A 248 -11.82 10.13 -28.62
N THR A 249 -11.31 10.84 -29.63
CA THR A 249 -10.42 10.28 -30.64
C THR A 249 -9.03 9.88 -30.13
N LYS A 250 -8.68 10.19 -28.86
CA LYS A 250 -7.49 9.65 -28.20
C LYS A 250 -7.62 8.16 -27.89
N VAL A 251 -8.84 7.61 -27.86
CA VAL A 251 -9.06 6.16 -27.75
C VAL A 251 -8.57 5.50 -29.04
N PRO A 252 -7.54 4.63 -29.00
CA PRO A 252 -6.89 4.12 -30.21
C PRO A 252 -7.84 3.39 -31.17
N LEU A 253 -8.83 2.66 -30.64
CA LEU A 253 -9.80 1.90 -31.45
C LEU A 253 -10.78 2.79 -32.22
N LEU A 254 -11.00 4.02 -31.79
CA LEU A 254 -11.86 4.98 -32.51
C LEU A 254 -11.16 5.62 -33.71
N GLY A 255 -9.82 5.65 -33.69
CA GLY A 255 -9.05 6.38 -34.69
C GLY A 255 -9.48 7.84 -34.77
N ASN A 256 -9.78 8.33 -35.96
CA ASN A 256 -10.23 9.73 -36.16
C ASN A 256 -11.76 9.87 -36.23
N SER A 257 -12.54 8.84 -35.86
CA SER A 257 -13.99 8.85 -36.01
C SER A 257 -14.72 8.46 -34.71
N VAL A 258 -15.60 9.33 -34.28
CA VAL A 258 -16.50 9.08 -33.13
C VAL A 258 -17.89 8.59 -33.56
N ARG A 259 -17.98 8.08 -34.79
CA ARG A 259 -19.27 7.60 -35.33
C ARG A 259 -19.87 6.51 -34.41
N ASN A 260 -21.17 6.62 -34.13
CA ASN A 260 -21.93 5.71 -33.28
C ASN A 260 -21.33 5.52 -31.85
N THR A 261 -20.65 6.54 -31.35
CA THR A 261 -20.02 6.51 -30.03
C THR A 261 -20.76 7.41 -29.06
N PRO A 262 -21.51 6.88 -28.09
CA PRO A 262 -21.98 7.66 -26.97
C PRO A 262 -20.82 8.16 -26.10
N MET A 263 -20.90 9.41 -25.67
CA MET A 263 -19.94 10.04 -24.79
C MET A 263 -20.65 10.54 -23.53
N ILE A 264 -20.06 10.30 -22.38
CA ILE A 264 -20.53 10.84 -21.09
C ILE A 264 -19.48 11.80 -20.57
N VAL A 265 -19.88 13.06 -20.36
CA VAL A 265 -19.06 14.08 -19.71
C VAL A 265 -19.57 14.26 -18.29
N VAL A 266 -18.83 13.71 -17.33
CA VAL A 266 -19.09 13.92 -15.91
C VAL A 266 -18.56 15.30 -15.52
N MET A 267 -19.42 16.16 -15.00
CA MET A 267 -19.02 17.50 -14.58
C MET A 267 -18.79 17.53 -13.08
N ASN A 268 -17.67 18.08 -12.65
CA ASN A 268 -17.35 18.28 -11.23
C ASN A 268 -18.18 19.45 -10.66
N SER A 269 -19.48 19.25 -10.51
CA SER A 269 -20.41 20.27 -10.03
C SER A 269 -21.55 19.64 -9.25
N PRO A 270 -21.93 20.17 -8.06
CA PRO A 270 -23.02 19.66 -7.26
C PRO A 270 -24.41 20.04 -7.80
N ARG A 271 -24.48 20.81 -8.90
CA ARG A 271 -25.75 21.30 -9.44
C ARG A 271 -26.54 20.19 -10.12
N TYR A 272 -27.78 19.99 -9.74
CA TYR A 272 -28.69 19.07 -10.42
C TYR A 272 -29.11 19.63 -11.78
N ALA A 273 -28.57 19.05 -12.85
CA ALA A 273 -28.84 19.42 -14.25
C ALA A 273 -28.44 18.24 -15.15
N GLY A 274 -28.79 18.34 -16.43
CA GLY A 274 -28.32 17.39 -17.44
C GLY A 274 -28.71 17.90 -18.83
N THR A 275 -27.91 17.55 -19.85
CA THR A 275 -28.23 17.89 -21.25
C THR A 275 -27.51 16.92 -22.18
N THR A 276 -28.24 16.38 -23.14
CA THR A 276 -27.67 15.52 -24.18
C THR A 276 -27.75 16.15 -25.56
N TYR A 277 -26.65 16.19 -26.27
CA TYR A 277 -26.57 16.57 -27.66
C TYR A 277 -26.43 15.34 -28.54
N MET A 278 -27.35 15.17 -29.50
CA MET A 278 -27.29 14.11 -30.50
C MET A 278 -26.89 14.68 -31.86
N HIS A 279 -26.02 13.98 -32.55
CA HIS A 279 -25.46 14.42 -33.80
C HIS A 279 -25.77 13.46 -34.95
N SER A 280 -25.89 14.01 -36.19
CA SER A 280 -26.24 13.27 -37.38
C SER A 280 -25.30 12.11 -37.75
N LEU A 281 -24.06 12.11 -37.22
CA LEU A 281 -23.10 11.01 -37.40
C LEU A 281 -23.31 9.85 -36.42
N GLY A 282 -24.39 9.87 -35.63
CA GLY A 282 -24.75 8.82 -34.71
C GLY A 282 -23.94 8.83 -33.41
N TYR A 283 -23.21 9.89 -33.09
CA TYR A 283 -22.61 10.06 -31.75
C TYR A 283 -23.47 10.98 -30.89
N SER A 284 -23.35 10.85 -29.59
CA SER A 284 -24.01 11.71 -28.60
C SER A 284 -23.03 12.16 -27.53
N ILE A 285 -23.34 13.31 -26.92
CA ILE A 285 -22.57 13.82 -25.78
C ILE A 285 -23.58 14.18 -24.67
N ALA A 286 -23.51 13.43 -23.58
CA ALA A 286 -24.34 13.63 -22.39
C ALA A 286 -23.51 14.35 -21.32
N PHE A 287 -23.91 15.55 -20.94
CA PHE A 287 -23.30 16.33 -19.86
C PHE A 287 -24.05 16.03 -18.56
N CYS A 288 -23.36 15.43 -17.59
CA CYS A 288 -23.92 14.87 -16.36
C CYS A 288 -23.16 15.40 -15.13
N PRO A 289 -23.65 16.48 -14.49
CA PRO A 289 -23.06 16.95 -13.25
C PRO A 289 -23.17 15.90 -12.14
N TYR A 290 -22.09 15.75 -11.36
CA TYR A 290 -22.08 14.91 -10.17
C TYR A 290 -22.67 15.69 -8.99
N VAL A 291 -23.80 15.23 -8.49
CA VAL A 291 -24.43 15.80 -7.29
C VAL A 291 -23.71 15.24 -6.06
N ASP A 292 -23.00 16.10 -5.34
CA ASP A 292 -22.20 15.69 -4.18
C ASP A 292 -23.04 14.93 -3.15
N ASN A 293 -22.54 13.77 -2.74
CA ASN A 293 -23.15 12.86 -1.75
C ASN A 293 -24.58 12.37 -2.08
N ASP A 294 -24.99 12.46 -3.34
CA ASP A 294 -26.28 11.96 -3.80
C ASP A 294 -26.12 11.08 -5.05
N ASP A 295 -25.62 9.86 -4.81
CA ASP A 295 -25.36 8.88 -5.87
C ASP A 295 -26.66 8.50 -6.62
N GLU A 296 -27.82 8.52 -5.95
CA GLU A 296 -29.10 8.22 -6.57
C GLU A 296 -29.47 9.28 -7.61
N ARG A 297 -29.34 10.56 -7.25
CA ARG A 297 -29.59 11.66 -8.22
C ARG A 297 -28.58 11.65 -9.35
N PHE A 298 -27.32 11.38 -9.09
CA PHE A 298 -26.33 11.25 -10.15
C PHE A 298 -26.70 10.10 -11.10
N ALA A 299 -27.07 8.93 -10.57
CA ALA A 299 -27.54 7.82 -11.39
C ALA A 299 -28.76 8.19 -12.24
N GLN A 300 -29.72 8.91 -11.68
CA GLN A 300 -30.89 9.41 -12.42
C GLN A 300 -30.51 10.32 -13.59
N ILE A 301 -29.50 11.21 -13.40
CA ILE A 301 -28.99 12.05 -14.48
C ILE A 301 -28.34 11.18 -15.58
N ILE A 302 -27.48 10.25 -15.21
CA ILE A 302 -26.85 9.32 -16.18
C ILE A 302 -27.92 8.52 -16.95
N HIS A 303 -28.92 7.99 -16.28
CA HIS A 303 -30.00 7.24 -16.93
C HIS A 303 -30.79 8.12 -17.93
N HIS A 304 -31.15 9.34 -17.52
CA HIS A 304 -31.91 10.22 -18.36
C HIS A 304 -31.14 10.71 -19.58
N GLU A 305 -29.90 11.16 -19.36
CA GLU A 305 -29.09 11.79 -20.41
C GLU A 305 -28.37 10.78 -21.30
N ALA A 306 -27.68 9.82 -20.70
CA ALA A 306 -26.79 8.92 -21.45
C ALA A 306 -27.53 7.70 -22.02
N ALA A 307 -28.48 7.09 -21.29
CA ALA A 307 -29.22 5.93 -21.78
C ALA A 307 -30.24 6.30 -22.87
N VAL A 308 -30.88 7.48 -22.78
CA VAL A 308 -31.79 7.99 -23.84
C VAL A 308 -31.03 8.17 -25.15
N SER A 309 -29.81 8.65 -25.12
CA SER A 309 -29.00 8.83 -26.34
C SER A 309 -28.74 7.52 -27.10
N TYR A 310 -28.57 6.39 -26.40
CA TYR A 310 -28.37 5.09 -27.03
C TYR A 310 -29.63 4.58 -27.75
N THR A 311 -30.80 4.75 -27.17
CA THR A 311 -32.06 4.30 -27.77
C THR A 311 -32.38 5.02 -29.09
N HIS A 312 -31.95 6.28 -29.23
CA HIS A 312 -32.12 7.05 -30.48
C HIS A 312 -31.05 6.71 -31.53
N LEU A 313 -29.82 6.34 -31.13
CA LEU A 313 -28.76 5.94 -32.07
C LEU A 313 -29.09 4.66 -32.85
N ARG A 314 -29.94 3.78 -32.33
CA ARG A 314 -30.39 2.55 -32.98
C ARG A 314 -31.70 2.67 -33.77
N ALA A 315 -32.39 3.78 -33.70
CA ALA A 315 -33.64 4.01 -34.41
C ALA A 315 -33.46 4.51 -35.86
N HIS A 316 -32.21 4.71 -36.27
CA HIS A 316 -31.80 5.10 -37.64
C HIS A 316 -30.72 4.14 -38.14
#